data_27a7ccae63f4fc7f67a461e6c7243093
#
_entry.id   27a7ccae63f4fc7f67a461e6c7243093
#
_cell.length_a   1.000
_cell.length_b   1.000
_cell.length_c   1.000
_cell.angle_alpha   90.00
_cell.angle_beta   90.00
_cell.angle_gamma   90.00
#
_symmetry.space_group_name_H-M   'P 1'
#
loop_
_entity.id
_entity.type
_entity.pdbx_description
1 polymer ?
#
loop_
_entity_poly.entity_id
_entity_poly.type
_entity_poly.pdbx_seq_one_letter_code
_entity_poly.pdbx_strand_id
1 'polypeptide(L)'
;MKHVRTAAIIMHQNKILLHSNQEEDYWTLPGGAVENESTKEGLKREMKEELGEDVAILELSIIAENRFLYRGEEIDSIEFYYAVKLLPESRLLNQPTFTKIEEFGQYGEEAYKLHFKWFDIDKLKNITILPTFLETELVNLSRKNILHLEQTT
;
A
#
# COMPACT_ATOMS: atom_id res chain seq x y z
N MET A 1 15.34 -14.97 5.24
CA MET A 1 14.76 -14.01 6.23
C MET A 1 13.48 -13.43 5.67
N LYS A 2 12.48 -13.33 6.53
CA LYS A 2 11.19 -12.77 6.14
C LYS A 2 11.23 -11.25 6.22
N HIS A 3 10.82 -10.59 5.16
CA HIS A 3 10.66 -9.13 5.17
C HIS A 3 9.31 -8.78 5.78
N VAL A 4 9.28 -7.86 6.73
CA VAL A 4 8.04 -7.39 7.32
C VAL A 4 7.66 -6.08 6.66
N ARG A 5 6.45 -6.01 6.11
CA ARG A 5 5.94 -4.83 5.42
C ARG A 5 4.60 -4.40 5.98
N THR A 6 4.31 -3.14 5.81
CA THR A 6 3.05 -2.56 6.24
C THR A 6 2.49 -1.70 5.10
N ALA A 7 1.19 -1.71 4.93
CA ALA A 7 0.55 -0.99 3.83
C ALA A 7 -0.78 -0.39 4.25
N ALA A 8 -1.18 0.67 3.59
CA ALA A 8 -2.37 1.44 3.91
C ALA A 8 -3.45 1.26 2.85
N ILE A 9 -4.62 0.86 3.30
CA ILE A 9 -5.83 0.85 2.48
C ILE A 9 -6.52 2.18 2.78
N ILE A 10 -6.28 3.18 1.92
CA ILE A 10 -6.76 4.54 2.13
C ILE A 10 -8.00 4.77 1.27
N MET A 11 -9.14 4.86 1.93
CA MET A 11 -10.44 5.02 1.26
C MET A 11 -11.00 6.41 1.47
N HIS A 12 -11.65 6.94 0.45
CA HIS A 12 -12.39 8.19 0.53
C HIS A 12 -13.46 8.23 -0.58
N GLN A 13 -14.72 8.38 -0.21
CA GLN A 13 -15.84 8.52 -1.16
C GLN A 13 -15.85 7.43 -2.25
N ASN A 14 -15.79 6.18 -1.83
CA ASN A 14 -15.76 5.01 -2.71
C ASN A 14 -14.56 4.95 -3.65
N LYS A 15 -13.49 5.64 -3.28
CA LYS A 15 -12.22 5.61 -3.99
C LYS A 15 -11.11 5.12 -3.10
N ILE A 16 -10.09 4.54 -3.71
CA ILE A 16 -8.90 4.06 -3.02
C ILE A 16 -7.65 4.70 -3.61
N LEU A 17 -6.69 5.02 -2.75
CA LEU A 17 -5.43 5.62 -3.17
C LEU A 17 -4.41 4.54 -3.48
N LEU A 18 -3.92 4.54 -4.70
CA LEU A 18 -2.86 3.63 -5.15
C LEU A 18 -1.70 4.45 -5.72
N HIS A 19 -0.53 3.83 -5.80
CA HIS A 19 0.60 4.47 -6.46
C HIS A 19 1.32 3.51 -7.41
N SER A 20 2.08 4.10 -8.32
CA SER A 20 2.91 3.39 -9.28
C SER A 20 4.18 4.20 -9.51
N ASN A 21 5.25 3.57 -9.95
CA ASN A 21 6.39 4.30 -10.49
C ASN A 21 6.29 4.34 -12.02
N GLN A 22 7.07 5.21 -12.66
CA GLN A 22 6.95 5.44 -14.11
C GLN A 22 7.32 4.23 -14.97
N GLU A 23 8.07 3.30 -14.44
CA GLU A 23 8.63 2.18 -15.19
C GLU A 23 7.82 0.91 -15.08
N GLU A 24 6.78 0.89 -14.26
CA GLU A 24 6.03 -0.32 -13.94
C GLU A 24 4.58 -0.23 -14.42
N ASP A 25 4.05 -1.36 -14.87
CA ASP A 25 2.70 -1.48 -15.43
C ASP A 25 1.65 -1.84 -14.38
N TYR A 26 1.95 -1.65 -13.11
CA TYR A 26 1.04 -2.01 -12.04
C TYR A 26 0.94 -0.93 -10.97
N TRP A 27 -0.11 -1.04 -10.18
CA TRP A 27 -0.39 -0.18 -9.04
C TRP A 27 -0.29 -0.98 -7.75
N THR A 28 0.02 -0.30 -6.67
CA THR A 28 0.09 -0.94 -5.35
C THR A 28 -0.36 0.04 -4.26
N LEU A 29 -0.54 -0.48 -3.05
CA LEU A 29 -0.91 0.34 -1.90
C LEU A 29 0.31 1.06 -1.34
N PRO A 30 0.13 2.28 -0.81
CA PRO A 30 1.20 2.98 -0.11
C PRO A 30 1.64 2.19 1.12
N GLY A 31 2.94 2.23 1.41
CA GLY A 31 3.49 1.52 2.54
C GLY A 31 4.98 1.31 2.38
N GLY A 32 5.54 0.40 3.19
CA GLY A 32 6.96 0.11 3.11
C GLY A 32 7.41 -0.93 4.11
N ALA A 33 8.72 -1.06 4.22
CA ALA A 33 9.35 -2.00 5.14
C ALA A 33 9.22 -1.51 6.58
N VAL A 34 8.91 -2.44 7.47
CA VAL A 34 8.89 -2.19 8.91
C VAL A 34 10.34 -2.30 9.41
N GLU A 35 10.77 -1.32 10.16
CA GLU A 35 12.09 -1.29 10.75
C GLU A 35 12.03 -1.76 12.22
N ASN A 36 12.77 -1.12 13.11
CA ASN A 36 12.76 -1.50 14.52
C ASN A 36 11.59 -0.83 15.25
N GLU A 37 10.37 -1.24 14.89
CA GLU A 37 9.12 -0.60 15.33
C GLU A 37 7.95 -1.57 15.14
N SER A 38 6.78 -1.23 15.67
CA SER A 38 5.58 -2.01 15.37
C SER A 38 5.12 -1.75 13.94
N THR A 39 4.29 -2.64 13.40
CA THR A 39 3.76 -2.46 12.03
C THR A 39 2.91 -1.19 11.93
N LYS A 40 2.19 -0.85 12.98
CA LYS A 40 1.38 0.37 13.01
C LYS A 40 2.23 1.63 13.06
N GLU A 41 3.28 1.64 13.87
CA GLU A 41 4.23 2.75 13.95
C GLU A 41 4.96 2.92 12.62
N GLY A 42 5.38 1.80 12.01
CA GLY A 42 6.02 1.80 10.70
C GLY A 42 5.12 2.39 9.63
N LEU A 43 3.83 2.08 9.67
CA LEU A 43 2.89 2.64 8.71
C LEU A 43 2.73 4.15 8.89
N LYS A 44 2.67 4.63 10.12
CA LYS A 44 2.62 6.07 10.37
C LYS A 44 3.84 6.78 9.80
N ARG A 45 5.02 6.19 10.01
CA ARG A 45 6.27 6.73 9.48
C ARG A 45 6.25 6.76 7.96
N GLU A 46 5.87 5.64 7.33
CA GLU A 46 5.81 5.56 5.87
C GLU A 46 4.82 6.56 5.28
N MET A 47 3.67 6.76 5.91
CA MET A 47 2.71 7.75 5.42
C MET A 47 3.26 9.16 5.52
N LYS A 48 3.99 9.47 6.59
CA LYS A 48 4.65 10.77 6.73
C LYS A 48 5.71 10.97 5.67
N GLU A 49 6.50 9.94 5.39
CA GLU A 49 7.55 9.99 4.37
C GLU A 49 6.96 10.07 2.95
N GLU A 50 5.98 9.22 2.63
CA GLU A 50 5.43 9.14 1.28
C GLU A 50 4.42 10.25 0.97
N LEU A 51 3.53 10.58 1.92
CA LEU A 51 2.46 11.54 1.69
C LEU A 51 2.73 12.91 2.30
N GLY A 52 3.68 12.99 3.23
CA GLY A 52 3.97 14.23 3.95
C GLY A 52 2.94 14.60 4.99
N GLU A 53 2.05 13.68 5.37
CA GLU A 53 0.93 13.96 6.26
C GLU A 53 0.80 12.92 7.36
N ASP A 54 0.23 13.34 8.47
CA ASP A 54 -0.24 12.42 9.49
C ASP A 54 -1.57 11.82 9.02
N VAL A 55 -1.82 10.58 9.40
CA VAL A 55 -3.04 9.84 9.01
C VAL A 55 -3.67 9.18 10.23
N ALA A 56 -4.93 8.82 10.11
CA ALA A 56 -5.62 8.02 11.12
C ALA A 56 -5.55 6.55 10.71
N ILE A 57 -4.87 5.73 11.51
CA ILE A 57 -4.78 4.30 11.27
C ILE A 57 -5.92 3.63 12.05
N LEU A 58 -6.76 2.92 11.32
CA LEU A 58 -7.93 2.25 11.86
C LEU A 58 -7.61 0.80 12.17
N GLU A 59 -8.44 -0.13 11.71
CA GLU A 59 -8.24 -1.55 12.00
C GLU A 59 -7.27 -2.23 11.04
N LEU A 60 -6.64 -3.29 11.53
CA LEU A 60 -5.89 -4.23 10.70
C LEU A 60 -6.89 -5.09 9.92
N SER A 61 -6.78 -5.08 8.61
CA SER A 61 -7.73 -5.77 7.74
C SER A 61 -7.21 -7.08 7.17
N ILE A 62 -5.94 -7.11 6.77
CA ILE A 62 -5.34 -8.28 6.10
C ILE A 62 -3.94 -8.50 6.64
N ILE A 63 -3.59 -9.77 6.85
CA ILE A 63 -2.22 -10.22 7.03
C ILE A 63 -1.94 -11.19 5.90
N ALA A 64 -0.91 -10.93 5.10
CA ALA A 64 -0.54 -11.78 3.98
C ALA A 64 0.89 -12.28 4.10
N GLU A 65 1.08 -13.57 3.94
CA GLU A 65 2.40 -14.16 3.77
C GLU A 65 2.58 -14.34 2.27
N ASN A 66 3.55 -13.63 1.70
CA ASN A 66 3.68 -13.51 0.25
C ASN A 66 5.11 -13.84 -0.19
N ARG A 67 5.24 -14.77 -1.12
CA ARG A 67 6.51 -15.13 -1.74
C ARG A 67 6.45 -14.82 -3.22
N PHE A 68 7.43 -14.08 -3.70
CA PHE A 68 7.43 -13.65 -5.10
C PHE A 68 8.86 -13.36 -5.56
N LEU A 69 9.03 -13.23 -6.88
CA LEU A 69 10.28 -12.82 -7.47
C LEU A 69 10.23 -11.31 -7.72
N TYR A 70 11.29 -10.64 -7.31
CA TYR A 70 11.47 -9.22 -7.55
C TYR A 70 12.87 -8.99 -8.08
N ARG A 71 12.98 -8.57 -9.33
CA ARG A 71 14.26 -8.35 -10.02
C ARG A 71 15.20 -9.55 -9.90
N GLY A 72 14.65 -10.75 -10.07
CA GLY A 72 15.42 -11.98 -10.04
C GLY A 72 15.71 -12.55 -8.67
N GLU A 73 15.34 -11.86 -7.60
CA GLU A 73 15.52 -12.33 -6.23
C GLU A 73 14.21 -12.83 -5.65
N GLU A 74 14.31 -13.91 -4.89
CA GLU A 74 13.17 -14.48 -4.19
C GLU A 74 12.92 -13.69 -2.92
N ILE A 75 11.72 -13.10 -2.82
CA ILE A 75 11.29 -12.31 -1.66
C ILE A 75 10.26 -13.10 -0.88
N ASP A 76 10.48 -13.18 0.43
CA ASP A 76 9.57 -13.82 1.38
C ASP A 76 9.14 -12.74 2.36
N SER A 77 7.87 -12.32 2.29
CA SER A 77 7.39 -11.23 3.12
C SER A 77 6.16 -11.60 3.92
N ILE A 78 6.00 -10.92 5.05
CA ILE A 78 4.75 -10.89 5.80
C ILE A 78 4.27 -9.44 5.79
N GLU A 79 3.05 -9.23 5.31
CA GLU A 79 2.51 -7.91 5.01
C GLU A 79 1.26 -7.65 5.84
N PHE A 80 1.24 -6.47 6.47
CA PHE A 80 0.14 -6.04 7.32
C PHE A 80 -0.59 -4.89 6.63
N TYR A 81 -1.87 -5.08 6.35
CA TYR A 81 -2.70 -4.10 5.65
C TYR A 81 -3.71 -3.49 6.60
N TYR A 82 -3.55 -2.19 6.85
CA TYR A 82 -4.43 -1.44 7.75
C TYR A 82 -5.39 -0.56 6.96
N ALA A 83 -6.62 -0.46 7.43
CA ALA A 83 -7.52 0.59 6.96
C ALA A 83 -7.01 1.92 7.50
N VAL A 84 -6.94 2.93 6.63
CA VAL A 84 -6.37 4.24 6.94
C VAL A 84 -7.27 5.33 6.38
N LYS A 85 -7.39 6.41 7.12
CA LYS A 85 -8.07 7.63 6.64
C LYS A 85 -7.11 8.80 6.66
N LEU A 86 -7.15 9.61 5.61
CA LEU A 86 -6.53 10.92 5.62
C LEU A 86 -7.33 11.82 6.56
N LEU A 87 -6.65 12.79 7.18
CA LEU A 87 -7.33 13.74 8.05
C LEU A 87 -8.22 14.65 7.21
N PRO A 88 -9.32 15.17 7.78
CA PRO A 88 -10.29 15.97 7.01
C PRO A 88 -9.70 17.20 6.32
N GLU A 89 -8.65 17.78 6.87
CA GLU A 89 -7.97 18.95 6.31
C GLU A 89 -6.92 18.60 5.24
N SER A 90 -6.72 17.32 4.92
CA SER A 90 -5.74 16.91 3.93
C SER A 90 -6.07 17.45 2.56
N ARG A 91 -5.07 18.07 1.92
CA ARG A 91 -5.20 18.56 0.55
C ARG A 91 -5.26 17.42 -0.47
N LEU A 92 -4.75 16.25 -0.10
CA LEU A 92 -4.72 15.09 -0.99
C LEU A 92 -6.12 14.56 -1.31
N LEU A 93 -7.09 14.82 -0.44
CA LEU A 93 -8.48 14.41 -0.66
C LEU A 93 -9.09 15.04 -1.93
N ASN A 94 -8.58 16.18 -2.34
CA ASN A 94 -9.09 16.94 -3.49
C ASN A 94 -8.17 16.88 -4.70
N GLN A 95 -7.12 16.08 -4.66
CA GLN A 95 -6.18 15.92 -5.77
C GLN A 95 -6.37 14.54 -6.41
N PRO A 96 -7.00 14.46 -7.59
CA PRO A 96 -7.23 13.17 -8.26
C PRO A 96 -5.93 12.39 -8.50
N THR A 97 -4.85 13.13 -8.80
CA THR A 97 -3.51 12.56 -8.98
C THR A 97 -2.48 13.48 -8.34
N PHE A 98 -1.38 12.92 -7.88
CA PHE A 98 -0.25 13.70 -7.39
C PHE A 98 1.02 12.86 -7.45
N THR A 99 2.17 13.51 -7.33
CA THR A 99 3.47 12.87 -7.44
C THR A 99 4.30 13.17 -6.20
N LYS A 100 5.00 12.16 -5.70
CA LYS A 100 5.97 12.29 -4.60
C LYS A 100 7.28 11.64 -5.01
N ILE A 101 8.38 12.04 -4.38
CA ILE A 101 9.69 11.45 -4.62
C ILE A 101 10.03 10.54 -3.45
N GLU A 102 10.30 9.27 -3.76
CA GLU A 102 10.81 8.29 -2.79
C GLU A 102 12.33 8.40 -2.81
N GLU A 103 12.92 8.89 -1.72
CA GLU A 103 14.38 9.09 -1.64
C GLU A 103 15.14 7.78 -1.66
N PHE A 104 14.59 6.75 -1.02
CA PHE A 104 15.20 5.43 -0.97
C PHE A 104 14.19 4.43 -1.48
N GLY A 105 14.47 3.86 -2.64
CA GLY A 105 13.63 2.81 -3.20
C GLY A 105 13.59 1.58 -2.32
N GLN A 106 12.63 0.69 -2.63
CA GLN A 106 12.52 -0.59 -1.92
C GLN A 106 13.75 -1.45 -2.21
N TYR A 107 14.19 -2.20 -1.21
CA TYR A 107 15.30 -3.14 -1.34
C TYR A 107 16.61 -2.49 -1.83
N GLY A 108 16.86 -1.24 -1.42
CA GLY A 108 18.12 -0.56 -1.72
C GLY A 108 18.20 0.09 -3.10
N GLU A 109 17.07 0.28 -3.76
CA GLU A 109 17.02 0.97 -5.06
C GLU A 109 17.28 2.47 -4.92
N GLU A 110 17.61 3.11 -6.05
CA GLU A 110 17.77 4.55 -6.12
C GLU A 110 16.43 5.28 -6.00
N ALA A 111 16.49 6.58 -5.71
CA ALA A 111 15.29 7.42 -5.61
C ALA A 111 14.48 7.40 -6.92
N TYR A 112 13.17 7.37 -6.81
CA TYR A 112 12.27 7.39 -7.95
C TYR A 112 10.97 8.12 -7.62
N LYS A 113 10.23 8.50 -8.65
CA LYS A 113 8.94 9.16 -8.49
C LYS A 113 7.82 8.16 -8.27
N LEU A 114 6.97 8.46 -7.31
CA LEU A 114 5.73 7.74 -7.09
C LEU A 114 4.58 8.57 -7.63
N HIS A 115 3.77 7.96 -8.49
CA HIS A 115 2.56 8.57 -9.02
C HIS A 115 1.37 8.03 -8.25
N PHE A 116 0.67 8.90 -7.55
CA PHE A 116 -0.51 8.55 -6.77
C PHE A 116 -1.77 8.90 -7.55
N LYS A 117 -2.77 8.05 -7.43
CA LYS A 117 -4.06 8.27 -8.07
C LYS A 117 -5.17 7.65 -7.24
N TRP A 118 -6.28 8.36 -7.16
CA TRP A 118 -7.52 7.84 -6.59
C TRP A 118 -8.26 7.05 -7.65
N PHE A 119 -8.61 5.82 -7.34
CA PHE A 119 -9.36 4.93 -8.24
C PHE A 119 -10.73 4.63 -7.65
N ASP A 120 -11.76 4.62 -8.49
CA ASP A 120 -13.06 4.11 -8.07
C ASP A 120 -12.93 2.62 -7.74
N ILE A 121 -13.46 2.21 -6.60
CA ILE A 121 -13.42 0.80 -6.18
C ILE A 121 -14.06 -0.09 -7.25
N ASP A 122 -15.11 0.39 -7.90
CA ASP A 122 -15.83 -0.40 -8.91
C ASP A 122 -15.04 -0.58 -10.22
N LYS A 123 -13.93 0.13 -10.39
CA LYS A 123 -13.12 0.08 -11.62
C LYS A 123 -11.77 -0.59 -11.42
N LEU A 124 -11.51 -1.18 -10.26
CA LEU A 124 -10.21 -1.80 -9.97
C LEU A 124 -9.90 -2.98 -10.90
N LYS A 125 -10.91 -3.65 -11.43
CA LYS A 125 -10.73 -4.76 -12.37
C LYS A 125 -10.09 -4.34 -13.69
N ASN A 126 -10.03 -3.03 -13.97
CA ASN A 126 -9.48 -2.50 -15.23
C ASN A 126 -7.98 -2.21 -15.15
N ILE A 127 -7.38 -2.40 -13.98
CA ILE A 127 -5.96 -2.15 -13.76
C ILE A 127 -5.30 -3.36 -13.11
N THR A 128 -3.99 -3.43 -13.22
CA THR A 128 -3.21 -4.46 -12.53
C THR A 128 -2.78 -3.94 -11.17
N ILE A 129 -3.12 -4.67 -10.12
CA ILE A 129 -2.73 -4.36 -8.75
C ILE A 129 -1.87 -5.49 -8.21
N LEU A 130 -0.75 -5.17 -7.61
CA LEU A 130 0.12 -6.15 -6.95
C LEU A 130 0.20 -5.87 -5.44
N PRO A 131 0.24 -6.89 -4.61
CA PRO A 131 0.04 -8.31 -4.93
C PRO A 131 -1.35 -8.58 -5.51
N THR A 132 -1.45 -9.62 -6.34
CA THR A 132 -2.68 -9.90 -7.12
C THR A 132 -3.92 -10.17 -6.27
N PHE A 133 -3.76 -10.71 -5.06
CA PHE A 133 -4.92 -10.95 -4.18
C PHE A 133 -5.67 -9.65 -3.85
N LEU A 134 -5.02 -8.50 -3.94
CA LEU A 134 -5.67 -7.21 -3.67
C LEU A 134 -6.78 -6.89 -4.66
N GLU A 135 -6.70 -7.38 -5.88
CA GLU A 135 -7.75 -7.16 -6.89
C GLU A 135 -9.12 -7.65 -6.39
N THR A 136 -9.14 -8.77 -5.69
CA THR A 136 -10.34 -9.34 -5.10
C THR A 136 -10.64 -8.75 -3.72
N GLU A 137 -9.62 -8.67 -2.87
CA GLU A 137 -9.83 -8.33 -1.47
C GLU A 137 -10.19 -6.88 -1.22
N LEU A 138 -9.71 -5.96 -2.06
CA LEU A 138 -10.03 -4.54 -1.89
C LEU A 138 -11.52 -4.23 -2.12
N VAL A 139 -12.22 -5.05 -2.90
CA VAL A 139 -13.66 -4.88 -3.10
C VAL A 139 -14.51 -5.62 -2.05
N ASN A 140 -13.87 -6.37 -1.15
CA ASN A 140 -14.53 -7.20 -0.14
C ASN A 140 -14.10 -6.84 1.29
N LEU A 141 -13.88 -5.56 1.57
CA LEU A 141 -13.34 -5.11 2.86
C LEU A 141 -14.37 -5.02 3.99
N SER A 142 -15.62 -5.33 3.75
CA SER A 142 -16.69 -5.21 4.76
C SER A 142 -16.69 -6.33 5.81
N ARG A 143 -15.73 -7.24 5.76
CA ARG A 143 -15.64 -8.34 6.73
C ARG A 143 -15.19 -7.83 8.11
N LYS A 144 -15.67 -8.48 9.16
CA LYS A 144 -15.39 -8.08 10.54
C LYS A 144 -14.12 -8.67 11.10
N ASN A 145 -13.62 -9.75 10.53
CA ASN A 145 -12.43 -10.47 10.99
C ASN A 145 -11.23 -10.16 10.11
N ILE A 146 -10.04 -10.22 10.72
CA ILE A 146 -8.79 -10.10 9.97
C ILE A 146 -8.67 -11.28 9.02
N LEU A 147 -8.42 -10.99 7.75
CA LEU A 147 -8.17 -12.02 6.74
C LEU A 147 -6.70 -12.39 6.73
N HIS A 148 -6.40 -13.68 6.84
CA HIS A 148 -5.05 -14.19 6.70
C HIS A 148 -4.90 -14.92 5.38
N LEU A 149 -3.94 -14.49 4.57
CA LEU A 149 -3.69 -15.04 3.24
C LEU A 149 -2.27 -15.58 3.12
N GLU A 150 -2.11 -16.60 2.30
CA GLU A 150 -0.81 -17.11 1.88
C GLU A 150 -0.80 -17.14 0.36
N GLN A 151 0.24 -16.59 -0.25
CA GLN A 151 0.39 -16.56 -1.70
C GLN A 151 1.83 -16.82 -2.11
N THR A 152 2.01 -17.64 -3.13
CA THR A 152 3.31 -17.87 -3.75
C THR A 152 3.15 -17.72 -5.25
N THR A 153 3.96 -16.87 -5.85
CA THR A 153 3.95 -16.65 -7.30
C THR A 153 5.32 -16.86 -7.92
#